data_6587c4e018ee35d0d389e8cb402e3e0d
#
_entry.id   6587c4e018ee35d0d389e8cb402e3e0d
#
_cell.length_a   1.000
_cell.length_b   1.000
_cell.length_c   1.000
_cell.angle_alpha   90.00
_cell.angle_beta   90.00
_cell.angle_gamma   90.00
#
_symmetry.space_group_name_H-M   'P 1'
#
loop_
_entity.id
_entity.type
_entity.pdbx_description
1 polymer ?
#
loop_
_entity_poly.entity_id
_entity_poly.type
_entity_poly.pdbx_seq_one_letter_code
_entity_poly.pdbx_strand_id
1 'polypeptide(L)'
;MPENFVELSADRALRGSGVAVLIPCYNEAATIAKVVGDFRAALPEATVYVYDNASTDDTADIATAAGAVVRSEPRRGKGNVVRSMFRDVDADCYLMVDGDDTYPAEAAGDLIAPLAADEADMTVGDRISNGSYGAENGRRFHGFGNDLVRWLIRVLYGYSFEDVMTGYRAFSRAFVK
;
A
#
# COMPACT_ATOMS: atom_id res chain seq x y z
N MET A 1 -8.67 15.61 23.66
CA MET A 1 -8.17 14.45 24.40
C MET A 1 -8.96 13.25 23.94
N PRO A 2 -8.39 12.33 23.18
CA PRO A 2 -7.77 11.13 23.71
C PRO A 2 -6.53 10.71 22.88
N GLU A 3 -5.36 10.89 23.45
CA GLU A 3 -4.07 10.49 22.85
C GLU A 3 -3.73 9.00 23.06
N ASN A 4 -4.60 8.18 23.67
CA ASN A 4 -4.26 6.83 24.10
C ASN A 4 -4.96 5.69 23.35
N PHE A 5 -5.71 5.97 22.28
CA PHE A 5 -6.45 4.91 21.59
C PHE A 5 -5.59 4.11 20.60
N VAL A 6 -4.57 4.74 20.03
CA VAL A 6 -3.69 4.09 19.04
C VAL A 6 -2.66 3.16 19.71
N GLU A 7 -2.12 3.55 20.88
CA GLU A 7 -1.13 2.73 21.59
C GLU A 7 -1.69 1.43 22.19
N LEU A 8 -2.94 1.44 22.68
CA LEU A 8 -3.55 0.28 23.35
C LEU A 8 -4.03 -0.81 22.38
N SER A 9 -4.34 -0.46 21.13
CA SER A 9 -4.74 -1.43 20.10
C SER A 9 -3.53 -2.07 19.41
N ALA A 10 -2.45 -1.33 19.20
CA ALA A 10 -1.23 -1.82 18.57
C ALA A 10 -0.54 -2.91 19.42
N ASP A 11 -0.53 -2.76 20.73
CA ASP A 11 0.18 -3.69 21.65
C ASP A 11 -0.54 -5.04 21.85
N ARG A 12 -1.83 -5.14 21.52
CA ARG A 12 -2.64 -6.36 21.68
C ARG A 12 -2.77 -7.19 20.41
N ALA A 13 -2.71 -6.57 19.24
CA ALA A 13 -3.04 -7.20 17.95
C ALA A 13 -1.84 -7.78 17.20
N LEU A 14 -0.63 -7.23 17.38
CA LEU A 14 0.55 -7.66 16.63
C LEU A 14 1.35 -8.71 17.39
N ARG A 15 0.84 -9.94 17.43
CA ARG A 15 1.55 -11.09 18.01
C ARG A 15 2.24 -11.88 16.90
N GLY A 16 3.41 -11.44 16.47
CA GLY A 16 4.19 -12.22 15.51
C GLY A 16 5.15 -11.39 14.69
N SER A 17 4.88 -11.18 13.42
CA SER A 17 5.78 -10.54 12.47
C SER A 17 5.50 -9.04 12.22
N GLY A 18 4.55 -8.45 12.93
CA GLY A 18 4.28 -7.00 12.86
C GLY A 18 3.68 -6.53 11.53
N VAL A 19 3.98 -5.27 11.16
CA VAL A 19 3.52 -4.66 9.92
C VAL A 19 4.56 -4.79 8.82
N ALA A 20 4.15 -5.22 7.63
CA ALA A 20 4.95 -5.20 6.41
C ALA A 20 4.43 -4.14 5.44
N VAL A 21 5.24 -3.16 5.09
CA VAL A 21 4.96 -2.23 3.99
C VAL A 21 5.46 -2.85 2.69
N LEU A 22 4.59 -3.02 1.70
CA LEU A 22 4.86 -3.70 0.43
C LEU A 22 4.80 -2.71 -0.73
N ILE A 23 5.92 -2.47 -1.39
CA ILE A 23 6.05 -1.48 -2.46
C ILE A 23 6.43 -2.19 -3.77
N PRO A 24 5.47 -2.43 -4.69
CA PRO A 24 5.79 -2.90 -6.03
C PRO A 24 6.37 -1.76 -6.85
N CYS A 25 7.57 -1.95 -7.45
CA CYS A 25 8.26 -0.92 -8.21
C CYS A 25 8.63 -1.37 -9.62
N TYR A 26 8.54 -0.43 -10.56
CA TYR A 26 9.10 -0.57 -11.89
C TYR A 26 9.52 0.81 -12.41
N ASN A 27 10.84 1.08 -12.49
CA ASN A 27 11.42 2.35 -12.92
C ASN A 27 10.94 3.55 -12.08
N GLU A 28 11.11 3.45 -10.76
CA GLU A 28 10.72 4.47 -9.77
C GLU A 28 11.94 5.10 -9.07
N ALA A 29 13.11 5.14 -9.74
CA ALA A 29 14.34 5.66 -9.17
C ALA A 29 14.23 7.10 -8.63
N ALA A 30 13.33 7.92 -9.23
CA ALA A 30 13.14 9.31 -8.83
C ALA A 30 12.41 9.46 -7.47
N THR A 31 11.56 8.51 -7.08
CA THR A 31 10.62 8.64 -5.96
C THR A 31 10.87 7.63 -4.84
N ILE A 32 11.42 6.46 -5.15
CA ILE A 32 11.48 5.33 -4.23
C ILE A 32 12.23 5.64 -2.92
N ALA A 33 13.31 6.44 -2.96
CA ALA A 33 14.04 6.79 -1.74
C ALA A 33 13.17 7.58 -0.75
N LYS A 34 12.38 8.54 -1.27
CA LYS A 34 11.46 9.34 -0.47
C LYS A 34 10.35 8.44 0.10
N VAL A 35 9.70 7.63 -0.74
CA VAL A 35 8.62 6.73 -0.30
C VAL A 35 9.09 5.80 0.81
N VAL A 36 10.24 5.14 0.65
CA VAL A 36 10.82 4.27 1.69
C VAL A 36 11.09 5.06 2.97
N GLY A 37 11.68 6.26 2.86
CA GLY A 37 11.98 7.12 4.01
C GLY A 37 10.72 7.54 4.77
N ASP A 38 9.68 7.97 4.07
CA ASP A 38 8.42 8.43 4.66
C ASP A 38 7.70 7.30 5.41
N PHE A 39 7.59 6.10 4.79
CA PHE A 39 6.96 4.96 5.46
C PHE A 39 7.77 4.42 6.64
N ARG A 40 9.10 4.47 6.59
CA ARG A 40 9.94 4.13 7.76
C ARG A 40 9.81 5.15 8.89
N ALA A 41 9.57 6.41 8.57
CA ALA A 41 9.32 7.45 9.58
C ALA A 41 7.92 7.33 10.19
N ALA A 42 6.90 7.06 9.37
CA ALA A 42 5.52 6.92 9.81
C ALA A 42 5.26 5.61 10.60
N LEU A 43 5.97 4.53 10.25
CA LEU A 43 5.83 3.20 10.84
C LEU A 43 7.22 2.65 11.24
N PRO A 44 7.84 3.13 12.34
CA PRO A 44 9.22 2.78 12.70
C PRO A 44 9.44 1.28 12.96
N GLU A 45 8.41 0.58 13.44
CA GLU A 45 8.46 -0.85 13.73
C GLU A 45 8.14 -1.74 12.52
N ALA A 46 7.71 -1.14 11.39
CA ALA A 46 7.38 -1.90 10.19
C ALA A 46 8.62 -2.25 9.38
N THR A 47 8.58 -3.41 8.72
CA THR A 47 9.57 -3.73 7.69
C THR A 47 9.09 -3.26 6.33
N VAL A 48 9.87 -2.42 5.66
CA VAL A 48 9.57 -1.95 4.30
C VAL A 48 10.21 -2.88 3.28
N TYR A 49 9.38 -3.52 2.46
CA TYR A 49 9.79 -4.38 1.35
C TYR A 49 9.56 -3.65 0.02
N VAL A 50 10.57 -3.59 -0.81
CA VAL A 50 10.47 -3.14 -2.20
C VAL A 50 10.63 -4.36 -3.12
N TYR A 51 9.65 -4.58 -3.99
CA TYR A 51 9.72 -5.61 -5.02
C TYR A 51 9.97 -4.98 -6.37
N ASP A 52 11.20 -5.09 -6.84
CA ASP A 52 11.61 -4.62 -8.15
C ASP A 52 11.11 -5.55 -9.26
N ASN A 53 10.28 -5.03 -10.15
CA ASN A 53 9.68 -5.79 -11.26
C ASN A 53 10.47 -5.65 -12.56
N ALA A 54 11.74 -6.00 -12.52
CA ALA A 54 12.68 -5.90 -13.64
C ALA A 54 12.83 -4.45 -14.13
N SER A 55 13.12 -3.52 -13.22
CA SER A 55 13.50 -2.13 -13.55
C SER A 55 14.76 -2.11 -14.40
N THR A 56 14.89 -1.06 -15.20
CA THR A 56 16.06 -0.80 -16.06
C THR A 56 16.86 0.41 -15.59
N ASP A 57 16.41 1.04 -14.51
CA ASP A 57 17.06 2.14 -13.80
C ASP A 57 17.59 1.68 -12.44
N ASP A 58 18.10 2.62 -11.64
CA ASP A 58 18.73 2.35 -10.34
C ASP A 58 17.72 2.16 -9.19
N THR A 59 16.42 1.86 -9.48
CA THR A 59 15.35 1.71 -8.47
C THR A 59 15.75 0.78 -7.32
N ALA A 60 16.28 -0.41 -7.63
CA ALA A 60 16.61 -1.42 -6.62
C ALA A 60 17.75 -0.97 -5.68
N ASP A 61 18.79 -0.36 -6.24
CA ASP A 61 19.96 0.12 -5.49
C ASP A 61 19.57 1.29 -4.60
N ILE A 62 18.76 2.23 -5.12
CA ILE A 62 18.27 3.39 -4.38
C ILE A 62 17.36 2.94 -3.22
N ALA A 63 16.45 2.00 -3.45
CA ALA A 63 15.57 1.43 -2.41
C ALA A 63 16.39 0.74 -1.30
N THR A 64 17.43 0.00 -1.68
CA THR A 64 18.34 -0.65 -0.73
C THR A 64 19.07 0.38 0.12
N ALA A 65 19.61 1.42 -0.50
CA ALA A 65 20.31 2.51 0.19
C ALA A 65 19.37 3.28 1.15
N ALA A 66 18.08 3.40 0.81
CA ALA A 66 17.05 3.98 1.67
C ALA A 66 16.65 3.07 2.86
N GLY A 67 17.12 1.83 2.91
CA GLY A 67 16.93 0.88 3.99
C GLY A 67 15.73 -0.05 3.85
N ALA A 68 15.24 -0.25 2.62
CA ALA A 68 14.24 -1.26 2.33
C ALA A 68 14.86 -2.65 2.16
N VAL A 69 14.09 -3.69 2.43
CA VAL A 69 14.39 -5.07 2.03
C VAL A 69 13.98 -5.24 0.58
N VAL A 70 14.95 -5.25 -0.34
CA VAL A 70 14.66 -5.33 -1.77
C VAL A 70 14.62 -6.79 -2.24
N ARG A 71 13.62 -7.13 -3.06
CA ARG A 71 13.47 -8.42 -3.74
C ARG A 71 13.16 -8.19 -5.21
N SER A 72 13.58 -9.10 -6.06
CA SER A 72 13.32 -9.05 -7.51
C SER A 72 12.19 -10.01 -7.90
N GLU A 73 11.25 -9.52 -8.71
CA GLU A 73 10.27 -10.36 -9.43
C GLU A 73 10.51 -10.19 -10.94
N PRO A 74 11.13 -11.19 -11.59
CA PRO A 74 11.49 -11.08 -13.00
C PRO A 74 10.29 -11.15 -13.95
N ARG A 75 9.17 -11.73 -13.50
CA ARG A 75 7.96 -11.79 -14.32
C ARG A 75 7.25 -10.46 -14.29
N ARG A 76 7.28 -9.74 -15.39
CA ARG A 76 6.66 -8.41 -15.48
C ARG A 76 5.15 -8.44 -15.20
N GLY A 77 4.67 -7.39 -14.54
CA GLY A 77 3.28 -7.15 -14.23
C GLY A 77 2.98 -7.13 -12.73
N LYS A 78 2.29 -6.08 -12.29
CA LYS A 78 1.97 -5.80 -10.87
C LYS A 78 1.33 -7.01 -10.17
N GLY A 79 0.47 -7.78 -10.87
CA GLY A 79 -0.15 -8.98 -10.32
C GLY A 79 0.85 -10.09 -9.96
N ASN A 80 1.96 -10.24 -10.73
CA ASN A 80 3.03 -11.18 -10.38
C ASN A 80 3.76 -10.73 -9.12
N VAL A 81 4.05 -9.44 -9.04
CA VAL A 81 4.71 -8.82 -7.87
C VAL A 81 3.87 -9.04 -6.61
N VAL A 82 2.58 -8.67 -6.63
CA VAL A 82 1.68 -8.83 -5.48
C VAL A 82 1.59 -10.29 -5.03
N ARG A 83 1.49 -11.23 -5.98
CA ARG A 83 1.49 -12.67 -5.66
C ARG A 83 2.79 -13.12 -4.98
N SER A 84 3.94 -12.62 -5.44
CA SER A 84 5.23 -12.93 -4.82
C SER A 84 5.35 -12.30 -3.44
N MET A 85 4.93 -11.05 -3.25
CA MET A 85 4.87 -10.39 -1.95
C MET A 85 4.09 -11.21 -0.92
N PHE A 86 2.85 -11.58 -1.26
CA PHE A 86 1.97 -12.33 -0.36
C PHE A 86 2.46 -13.75 -0.06
N ARG A 87 3.17 -14.37 -0.99
CA ARG A 87 3.79 -15.67 -0.78
C ARG A 87 5.02 -15.60 0.12
N ASP A 88 5.87 -14.60 -0.10
CA ASP A 88 7.23 -14.55 0.45
C ASP A 88 7.33 -13.79 1.77
N VAL A 89 6.42 -12.85 2.03
CA VAL A 89 6.39 -12.06 3.25
C VAL A 89 5.38 -12.66 4.22
N ASP A 90 5.79 -12.79 5.48
CA ASP A 90 4.92 -13.19 6.58
C ASP A 90 4.81 -12.03 7.58
N ALA A 91 3.60 -11.52 7.78
CA ALA A 91 3.29 -10.39 8.64
C ALA A 91 1.87 -10.51 9.21
N ASP A 92 1.57 -9.77 10.27
CA ASP A 92 0.22 -9.72 10.83
C ASP A 92 -0.66 -8.74 10.03
N CYS A 93 -0.05 -7.68 9.52
CA CYS A 93 -0.70 -6.69 8.65
C CYS A 93 0.21 -6.36 7.46
N TYR A 94 -0.39 -6.26 6.28
CA TYR A 94 0.28 -5.92 5.03
C TYR A 94 -0.26 -4.59 4.52
N LEU A 95 0.59 -3.58 4.43
CA LEU A 95 0.27 -2.28 3.84
C LEU A 95 0.90 -2.19 2.45
N MET A 96 0.09 -2.24 1.41
CA MET A 96 0.54 -2.09 0.03
C MET A 96 0.41 -0.65 -0.43
N VAL A 97 1.46 -0.11 -1.05
CA VAL A 97 1.51 1.25 -1.58
C VAL A 97 2.36 1.29 -2.85
N ASP A 98 2.03 2.18 -3.79
CA ASP A 98 2.82 2.37 -5.02
C ASP A 98 4.10 3.17 -4.74
N GLY A 99 5.15 2.95 -5.55
CA GLY A 99 6.47 3.59 -5.39
C GLY A 99 6.58 5.01 -5.98
N ASP A 100 5.49 5.57 -6.51
CA ASP A 100 5.44 6.82 -7.28
C ASP A 100 5.19 8.10 -6.46
N ASP A 101 5.24 8.00 -5.13
CA ASP A 101 5.01 9.11 -4.18
C ASP A 101 3.59 9.72 -4.26
N THR A 102 2.60 8.93 -4.67
CA THR A 102 1.21 9.41 -4.78
C THR A 102 0.47 9.39 -3.44
N TYR A 103 0.89 8.56 -2.49
CA TYR A 103 0.15 8.30 -1.25
C TYR A 103 0.88 8.83 -0.01
N PRO A 104 0.17 9.55 0.89
CA PRO A 104 0.76 10.06 2.11
C PRO A 104 1.02 8.94 3.12
N ALA A 105 2.25 8.87 3.64
CA ALA A 105 2.62 7.86 4.63
C ALA A 105 1.93 8.09 6.00
N GLU A 106 1.54 9.33 6.30
CA GLU A 106 0.84 9.71 7.54
C GLU A 106 -0.53 9.02 7.67
N ALA A 107 -1.17 8.68 6.54
CA ALA A 107 -2.45 7.97 6.54
C ALA A 107 -2.32 6.46 6.80
N ALA A 108 -1.10 5.93 6.91
CA ALA A 108 -0.85 4.50 7.11
C ALA A 108 -1.52 3.95 8.38
N GLY A 109 -1.45 4.72 9.48
CA GLY A 109 -2.05 4.33 10.76
C GLY A 109 -3.56 4.14 10.67
N ASP A 110 -4.26 5.02 9.95
CA ASP A 110 -5.71 4.95 9.78
C ASP A 110 -6.15 3.71 8.97
N LEU A 111 -5.31 3.28 8.02
CA LEU A 111 -5.56 2.05 7.25
C LEU A 111 -5.30 0.78 8.07
N ILE A 112 -4.33 0.81 8.97
CA ILE A 112 -3.94 -0.36 9.78
C ILE A 112 -4.88 -0.54 10.97
N ALA A 113 -5.37 0.54 11.58
CA ALA A 113 -6.13 0.50 12.81
C ALA A 113 -7.37 -0.43 12.77
N PRO A 114 -8.24 -0.42 11.73
CA PRO A 114 -9.38 -1.34 11.67
C PRO A 114 -8.98 -2.82 11.55
N LEU A 115 -7.82 -3.12 10.92
CA LEU A 115 -7.30 -4.49 10.83
C LEU A 115 -6.77 -4.96 12.18
N ALA A 116 -6.08 -4.09 12.90
CA ALA A 116 -5.57 -4.37 14.23
C ALA A 116 -6.68 -4.56 15.27
N ALA A 117 -7.85 -3.94 15.05
CA ALA A 117 -9.05 -4.08 15.87
C ALA A 117 -9.94 -5.28 15.50
N ASP A 118 -9.56 -6.10 14.49
CA ASP A 118 -10.39 -7.18 13.94
C ASP A 118 -11.75 -6.69 13.37
N GLU A 119 -11.82 -5.42 12.97
CA GLU A 119 -13.04 -4.82 12.41
C GLU A 119 -13.16 -5.01 10.89
N ALA A 120 -12.01 -5.26 10.23
CA ALA A 120 -11.94 -5.45 8.79
C ALA A 120 -10.79 -6.37 8.40
N ASP A 121 -10.92 -7.07 7.26
CA ASP A 121 -9.84 -7.85 6.65
C ASP A 121 -9.08 -7.08 5.57
N MET A 122 -9.68 -6.01 5.05
CA MET A 122 -9.07 -5.12 4.08
C MET A 122 -9.57 -3.69 4.27
N THR A 123 -8.64 -2.75 4.23
CA THR A 123 -8.94 -1.31 4.14
C THR A 123 -8.38 -0.72 2.85
N VAL A 124 -8.99 0.34 2.37
CA VAL A 124 -8.66 0.97 1.09
C VAL A 124 -8.50 2.48 1.31
N GLY A 125 -7.33 3.01 0.95
CA GLY A 125 -7.09 4.46 0.99
C GLY A 125 -7.80 5.14 -0.18
N ASP A 126 -8.66 6.12 0.16
CA ASP A 126 -9.35 6.91 -0.84
C ASP A 126 -8.52 8.14 -1.23
N ARG A 127 -8.20 8.23 -2.52
CA ARG A 127 -7.46 9.36 -3.11
C ARG A 127 -8.34 10.55 -3.44
N ILE A 128 -9.65 10.33 -3.56
CA ILE A 128 -10.59 11.28 -4.16
C ILE A 128 -11.17 12.23 -3.12
N SER A 129 -11.52 11.73 -1.93
CA SER A 129 -12.19 12.51 -0.90
C SER A 129 -11.30 13.59 -0.25
N ASN A 130 -9.97 13.45 -0.28
CA ASN A 130 -9.03 14.42 0.31
C ASN A 130 -8.55 15.51 -0.64
N GLY A 131 -9.09 15.61 -1.87
CA GLY A 131 -8.79 16.69 -2.81
C GLY A 131 -7.36 16.72 -3.39
N SER A 132 -6.50 15.77 -3.04
CA SER A 132 -5.10 15.74 -3.49
C SER A 132 -4.93 15.37 -4.97
N TYR A 133 -5.96 14.84 -5.60
CA TYR A 133 -5.88 14.29 -6.96
C TYR A 133 -6.02 15.33 -8.09
N GLY A 134 -6.38 16.56 -7.76
CA GLY A 134 -6.76 17.58 -8.76
C GLY A 134 -5.61 18.34 -9.40
N ALA A 135 -4.38 18.28 -8.88
CA ALA A 135 -3.35 19.25 -9.24
C ALA A 135 -2.30 18.77 -10.26
N GLU A 136 -2.03 17.45 -10.42
CA GLU A 136 -0.83 17.03 -11.16
C GLU A 136 -0.98 16.01 -12.29
N ASN A 137 -2.12 15.38 -12.53
CA ASN A 137 -2.19 14.33 -13.56
C ASN A 137 -3.23 14.57 -14.66
N GLY A 138 -2.76 15.12 -15.79
CA GLY A 138 -3.50 15.24 -17.04
C GLY A 138 -3.85 13.91 -17.74
N ARG A 139 -4.02 12.81 -17.02
CA ARG A 139 -4.40 11.49 -17.58
C ARG A 139 -5.92 11.32 -17.58
N ARG A 140 -6.57 11.98 -18.53
CA ARG A 140 -8.04 11.96 -18.74
C ARG A 140 -8.65 10.57 -18.96
N PHE A 141 -7.85 9.54 -19.26
CA PHE A 141 -8.33 8.18 -19.55
C PHE A 141 -8.48 7.26 -18.30
N HIS A 142 -7.86 7.60 -17.18
CA HIS A 142 -7.96 6.76 -15.96
C HIS A 142 -9.31 6.95 -15.26
N GLY A 143 -9.92 8.13 -15.34
CA GLY A 143 -11.25 8.40 -14.79
C GLY A 143 -12.34 7.52 -15.39
N PHE A 144 -12.37 7.41 -16.70
CA PHE A 144 -13.41 6.63 -17.41
C PHE A 144 -13.36 5.12 -17.06
N GLY A 145 -12.16 4.55 -16.95
CA GLY A 145 -11.99 3.13 -16.55
C GLY A 145 -12.49 2.87 -15.12
N ASN A 146 -12.16 3.75 -14.19
CA ASN A 146 -12.60 3.64 -12.81
C ASN A 146 -14.13 3.79 -12.70
N ASP A 147 -14.71 4.75 -13.40
CA ASP A 147 -16.16 4.99 -13.41
C ASP A 147 -16.95 3.81 -14.01
N LEU A 148 -16.43 3.18 -15.06
CA LEU A 148 -17.02 1.97 -15.64
C LEU A 148 -17.00 0.79 -14.67
N VAL A 149 -15.86 0.56 -13.99
CA VAL A 149 -15.71 -0.52 -13.01
C VAL A 149 -16.61 -0.26 -11.79
N ARG A 150 -16.68 0.97 -11.30
CA ARG A 150 -17.58 1.39 -10.21
C ARG A 150 -19.05 1.14 -10.57
N TRP A 151 -19.45 1.53 -11.78
CA TRP A 151 -20.79 1.30 -12.28
C TRP A 151 -21.13 -0.20 -12.38
N LEU A 152 -20.22 -1.02 -12.91
CA LEU A 152 -20.36 -2.47 -12.99
C LEU A 152 -20.53 -3.11 -11.60
N ILE A 153 -19.69 -2.74 -10.64
CA ILE A 153 -19.78 -3.25 -9.27
C ILE A 153 -21.11 -2.84 -8.62
N ARG A 154 -21.53 -1.59 -8.81
CA ARG A 154 -22.82 -1.12 -8.29
C ARG A 154 -24.00 -1.88 -8.87
N VAL A 155 -23.97 -2.15 -10.18
CA VAL A 155 -25.06 -2.88 -10.88
C VAL A 155 -25.10 -4.36 -10.49
N LEU A 156 -23.92 -5.00 -10.37
CA LEU A 156 -23.84 -6.45 -10.12
C LEU A 156 -23.96 -6.82 -8.64
N TYR A 157 -23.48 -5.98 -7.75
CA TYR A 157 -23.34 -6.31 -6.32
C TYR A 157 -24.09 -5.36 -5.38
N GLY A 158 -24.64 -4.24 -5.88
CA GLY A 158 -25.37 -3.26 -5.08
C GLY A 158 -24.53 -2.38 -4.17
N TYR A 159 -23.19 -2.47 -4.24
CA TYR A 159 -22.24 -1.66 -3.47
C TYR A 159 -21.69 -0.51 -4.30
N SER A 160 -21.44 0.64 -3.65
CA SER A 160 -20.74 1.77 -4.27
C SER A 160 -19.36 1.94 -3.64
N PHE A 161 -18.32 1.93 -4.45
CA PHE A 161 -16.95 2.27 -4.07
C PHE A 161 -16.54 3.57 -4.73
N GLU A 162 -15.79 4.41 -4.04
CA GLU A 162 -15.34 5.70 -4.58
C GLU A 162 -14.07 5.55 -5.43
N ASP A 163 -13.12 4.71 -5.01
CA ASP A 163 -11.92 4.39 -5.79
C ASP A 163 -11.61 2.89 -5.72
N VAL A 164 -11.83 2.18 -6.84
CA VAL A 164 -11.54 0.74 -6.97
C VAL A 164 -10.09 0.49 -7.41
N MET A 165 -9.45 1.50 -8.02
CA MET A 165 -8.13 1.35 -8.65
C MET A 165 -6.98 1.90 -7.78
N THR A 166 -7.23 2.28 -6.52
CA THR A 166 -6.17 2.76 -5.63
C THR A 166 -5.12 1.69 -5.37
N GLY A 167 -3.86 2.09 -5.35
CA GLY A 167 -2.74 1.25 -4.94
C GLY A 167 -2.53 1.19 -3.42
N TYR A 168 -3.23 2.03 -2.64
CA TYR A 168 -3.05 2.13 -1.20
C TYR A 168 -4.07 1.29 -0.45
N ARG A 169 -3.63 0.16 0.08
CA ARG A 169 -4.49 -0.83 0.75
C ARG A 169 -3.77 -1.48 1.90
N ALA A 170 -4.51 -1.78 2.97
CA ALA A 170 -3.99 -2.68 3.97
C ALA A 170 -4.82 -3.97 4.05
N PHE A 171 -4.17 -5.06 4.44
CA PHE A 171 -4.76 -6.40 4.50
C PHE A 171 -4.38 -7.09 5.80
N SER A 172 -5.33 -7.83 6.38
CA SER A 172 -5.05 -8.71 7.51
C SER A 172 -4.26 -9.95 7.05
N ARG A 173 -3.60 -10.62 8.00
CA ARG A 173 -2.97 -11.91 7.76
C ARG A 173 -3.97 -12.95 7.25
N ALA A 174 -5.17 -12.98 7.82
CA ALA A 174 -6.22 -13.93 7.44
C ALA A 174 -6.69 -13.75 6.00
N PHE A 175 -6.68 -12.51 5.48
CA PHE A 175 -6.99 -12.23 4.09
C PHE A 175 -5.90 -12.72 3.12
N VAL A 176 -4.62 -12.64 3.53
CA VAL A 176 -3.47 -12.91 2.65
C VAL A 176 -3.09 -14.39 2.64
N LYS A 177 -3.23 -15.10 3.76
CA LYS A 177 -2.82 -16.50 3.96
C LYS A 177 -4.00 -17.44 4.01
#